data_e7a433c45f6f198cb52e1a60022269ee
#
_entry.id   e7a433c45f6f198cb52e1a60022269ee
#
_cell.length_a   1.000
_cell.length_b   1.000
_cell.length_c   1.000
_cell.angle_alpha   90.00
_cell.angle_beta   90.00
_cell.angle_gamma   90.00
#
_symmetry.space_group_name_H-M   'P 1'
#
loop_
_entity.id
_entity.type
_entity.pdbx_description
1 polymer ?
#
loop_
_entity_poly.entity_id
_entity_poly.type
_entity_poly.pdbx_seq_one_letter_code
_entity_poly.pdbx_strand_id
1 'polypeptide(L)'
;MPSAAKPEIVVGIVANPASGRDIRRLTAKASVFPTAEKANMIQRLLGPLGQLGVDRVLMMPDATGISAGVIRAVRTHHAQRLPPWPQLDFVDMPLEDGAADSATAARAMAVAGARLIVVLGGDGTHRVVAAAVPGMPLATLSTGTNNVFPDLREATVTGIAAGLLATGRVSPELALRRNKCLHVQVGDRRELALVDVCVTRMAHVGARAVWSGEAITELFVAFAEPDAIGLSSIAAMVEPVGRDEPGGAYVRCASDGRQVWAPIAPGLVSCLGVAEAGRMQPGVDYLVATRRGSIALDGEREIELLDGEGAVVRLALDGPWTLDVGATLREAVRRGALGGDAVRPPDP
;
A
#
# COMPACT_ATOMS: atom_id res chain seq x y z
N MET A 1 -11.40 -12.15 -42.97
CA MET A 1 -11.33 -11.14 -41.90
C MET A 1 -10.11 -11.46 -41.06
N PRO A 2 -9.12 -10.57 -40.89
CA PRO A 2 -8.04 -10.83 -39.94
C PRO A 2 -8.66 -10.99 -38.57
N SER A 3 -8.35 -12.09 -37.88
CA SER A 3 -8.73 -12.33 -36.49
C SER A 3 -8.18 -11.14 -35.66
N ALA A 4 -9.04 -10.41 -34.99
CA ALA A 4 -8.60 -9.38 -34.07
C ALA A 4 -7.68 -10.04 -33.05
N ALA A 5 -6.42 -9.63 -33.00
CA ALA A 5 -5.46 -10.15 -32.04
C ALA A 5 -6.05 -9.99 -30.62
N LYS A 6 -6.02 -11.07 -29.84
CA LYS A 6 -6.49 -11.03 -28.46
C LYS A 6 -5.71 -9.94 -27.73
N PRO A 7 -6.37 -9.03 -26.99
CA PRO A 7 -5.67 -7.97 -26.29
C PRO A 7 -4.69 -8.57 -25.28
N GLU A 8 -3.47 -8.08 -25.28
CA GLU A 8 -2.39 -8.49 -24.37
C GLU A 8 -2.82 -8.28 -22.89
N ILE A 9 -2.53 -9.26 -22.05
CA ILE A 9 -2.82 -9.19 -20.61
C ILE A 9 -1.56 -8.71 -19.90
N VAL A 10 -1.59 -7.45 -19.44
CA VAL A 10 -0.48 -6.79 -18.78
C VAL A 10 -0.74 -6.64 -17.27
N VAL A 11 0.27 -6.94 -16.46
CA VAL A 11 0.28 -6.70 -15.01
C VAL A 11 1.45 -5.79 -14.68
N GLY A 12 1.21 -4.74 -13.87
CA GLY A 12 2.25 -3.84 -13.38
C GLY A 12 2.89 -4.36 -12.08
N ILE A 13 4.19 -4.07 -11.85
CA ILE A 13 4.86 -4.29 -10.57
C ILE A 13 5.63 -3.04 -10.16
N VAL A 14 5.23 -2.42 -9.05
CA VAL A 14 5.97 -1.36 -8.36
C VAL A 14 6.64 -1.96 -7.13
N ALA A 15 7.97 -1.97 -7.10
CA ALA A 15 8.75 -2.45 -5.96
C ALA A 15 9.62 -1.31 -5.42
N ASN A 16 9.20 -0.69 -4.32
CA ASN A 16 9.93 0.44 -3.74
C ASN A 16 11.25 -0.05 -3.09
N PRO A 17 12.42 0.36 -3.60
CA PRO A 17 13.71 -0.03 -3.03
C PRO A 17 13.94 0.54 -1.63
N ALA A 18 13.39 1.72 -1.33
CA ALA A 18 13.54 2.41 -0.05
C ALA A 18 12.62 1.86 1.05
N SER A 19 11.57 1.09 0.72
CA SER A 19 10.67 0.53 1.74
C SER A 19 11.43 -0.37 2.72
N GLY A 20 11.13 -0.23 4.03
CA GLY A 20 11.84 -0.92 5.09
C GLY A 20 13.21 -0.30 5.46
N ARG A 21 13.51 0.93 5.04
CA ARG A 21 14.74 1.67 5.36
C ARG A 21 14.53 2.96 6.12
N ASP A 22 13.41 3.13 6.82
CA ASP A 22 13.13 4.36 7.56
C ASP A 22 13.84 4.43 8.95
N ILE A 23 13.76 5.60 9.60
CA ILE A 23 14.41 5.87 10.90
C ILE A 23 13.87 4.99 12.03
N ARG A 24 12.68 4.43 11.91
CA ARG A 24 12.10 3.51 12.91
C ARG A 24 12.95 2.26 13.11
N ARG A 25 13.84 1.94 12.17
CA ARG A 25 14.86 0.89 12.37
C ARG A 25 15.90 1.22 13.43
N LEU A 26 16.18 2.51 13.66
CA LEU A 26 17.16 2.96 14.65
C LEU A 26 16.51 3.18 16.01
N THR A 27 15.23 3.51 16.04
CA THR A 27 14.48 3.87 17.26
C THR A 27 13.55 2.75 17.74
N ALA A 28 13.29 1.74 16.91
CA ALA A 28 12.45 0.58 17.20
C ALA A 28 13.08 -0.70 16.63
N LYS A 29 12.62 -1.87 17.10
CA LYS A 29 13.10 -3.19 16.62
C LYS A 29 12.44 -3.61 15.31
N ALA A 30 12.33 -2.70 14.35
CA ALA A 30 11.70 -2.96 13.07
C ALA A 30 12.55 -3.89 12.19
N SER A 31 11.90 -4.84 11.53
CA SER A 31 12.54 -5.76 10.61
C SER A 31 13.09 -5.05 9.37
N VAL A 32 14.23 -5.52 8.86
CA VAL A 32 14.78 -5.09 7.58
C VAL A 32 14.22 -5.99 6.48
N PHE A 33 13.70 -5.40 5.42
CA PHE A 33 13.30 -6.15 4.23
C PHE A 33 14.40 -6.03 3.16
N PRO A 34 15.25 -7.06 2.96
CA PRO A 34 16.39 -6.99 2.05
C PRO A 34 15.95 -6.79 0.60
N THR A 35 16.76 -6.10 -0.19
CA THR A 35 16.57 -5.94 -1.65
C THR A 35 16.45 -7.30 -2.35
N ALA A 36 17.28 -8.28 -1.94
CA ALA A 36 17.22 -9.65 -2.47
C ALA A 36 15.86 -10.33 -2.21
N GLU A 37 15.25 -10.11 -1.05
CA GLU A 37 13.93 -10.70 -0.75
C GLU A 37 12.83 -10.07 -1.61
N LYS A 38 12.89 -8.76 -1.88
CA LYS A 38 11.96 -8.13 -2.84
C LYS A 38 12.08 -8.75 -4.24
N ALA A 39 13.32 -9.00 -4.71
CA ALA A 39 13.54 -9.70 -5.97
C ALA A 39 12.99 -11.14 -5.94
N ASN A 40 13.14 -11.86 -4.83
CA ASN A 40 12.58 -13.20 -4.65
C ASN A 40 11.04 -13.17 -4.63
N MET A 41 10.42 -12.17 -3.98
CA MET A 41 8.96 -12.01 -4.03
C MET A 41 8.45 -11.81 -5.45
N ILE A 42 9.14 -10.99 -6.26
CA ILE A 42 8.78 -10.79 -7.67
C ILE A 42 8.88 -12.10 -8.44
N GLN A 43 9.94 -12.89 -8.26
CA GLN A 43 10.06 -14.21 -8.88
C GLN A 43 8.88 -15.13 -8.51
N ARG A 44 8.47 -15.12 -7.24
CA ARG A 44 7.30 -15.89 -6.77
C ARG A 44 5.97 -15.39 -7.36
N LEU A 45 5.89 -14.12 -7.79
CA LEU A 45 4.74 -13.59 -8.53
C LEU A 45 4.75 -14.06 -9.99
N LEU A 46 5.92 -14.05 -10.67
CA LEU A 46 6.03 -14.34 -12.09
C LEU A 46 5.56 -15.75 -12.46
N GLY A 47 5.85 -16.75 -11.62
CA GLY A 47 5.44 -18.13 -11.86
C GLY A 47 3.93 -18.29 -12.06
N PRO A 48 3.11 -18.00 -11.05
CA PRO A 48 1.65 -18.13 -11.16
C PRO A 48 1.03 -17.16 -12.18
N LEU A 49 1.58 -15.95 -12.38
CA LEU A 49 1.11 -15.05 -13.43
C LEU A 49 1.25 -15.68 -14.81
N GLY A 50 2.39 -16.28 -15.13
CA GLY A 50 2.62 -16.98 -16.40
C GLY A 50 1.71 -18.20 -16.58
N GLN A 51 1.61 -19.05 -15.55
CA GLN A 51 0.74 -20.23 -15.57
C GLN A 51 -0.72 -19.89 -15.77
N LEU A 52 -1.18 -18.74 -15.31
CA LEU A 52 -2.56 -18.28 -15.49
C LEU A 52 -2.80 -17.56 -16.82
N GLY A 53 -1.75 -17.31 -17.60
CA GLY A 53 -1.84 -16.73 -18.94
C GLY A 53 -1.76 -15.19 -18.98
N VAL A 54 -1.06 -14.59 -18.02
CA VAL A 54 -0.60 -13.21 -18.15
C VAL A 54 0.51 -13.17 -19.19
N ASP A 55 0.38 -12.28 -20.19
CA ASP A 55 1.32 -12.24 -21.31
C ASP A 55 2.56 -11.42 -20.96
N ARG A 56 2.37 -10.27 -20.28
CA ARG A 56 3.47 -9.34 -19.96
C ARG A 56 3.38 -8.79 -18.54
N VAL A 57 4.55 -8.67 -17.90
CA VAL A 57 4.75 -7.93 -16.66
C VAL A 57 5.58 -6.69 -16.96
N LEU A 58 5.06 -5.51 -16.61
CA LEU A 58 5.76 -4.25 -16.71
C LEU A 58 6.22 -3.82 -15.32
N MET A 59 7.54 -3.73 -15.11
CA MET A 59 8.14 -3.49 -13.80
C MET A 59 8.75 -2.10 -13.69
N MET A 60 8.63 -1.48 -12.51
CA MET A 60 9.39 -0.27 -12.18
C MET A 60 10.88 -0.59 -12.12
N PRO A 61 11.76 0.15 -12.83
CA PRO A 61 13.21 0.00 -12.71
C PRO A 61 13.71 0.50 -11.36
N ASP A 62 14.89 0.02 -10.93
CA ASP A 62 15.59 0.53 -9.75
C ASP A 62 17.11 0.44 -9.90
N ALA A 63 17.84 1.31 -9.19
CA ALA A 63 19.30 1.31 -9.13
C ALA A 63 19.87 0.47 -7.97
N THR A 64 19.04 -0.07 -7.07
CA THR A 64 19.48 -0.71 -5.83
C THR A 64 19.68 -2.22 -5.93
N GLY A 65 19.33 -2.82 -7.07
CA GLY A 65 19.59 -4.20 -7.40
C GLY A 65 18.38 -5.14 -7.40
N ILE A 66 17.14 -4.67 -7.18
CA ILE A 66 15.92 -5.49 -7.36
C ILE A 66 15.82 -5.92 -8.82
N SER A 67 15.86 -4.95 -9.75
CA SER A 67 15.81 -5.16 -11.20
C SER A 67 16.90 -6.12 -11.67
N ALA A 68 18.13 -5.92 -11.23
CA ALA A 68 19.25 -6.80 -11.57
C ALA A 68 19.05 -8.23 -11.04
N GLY A 69 18.48 -8.39 -9.85
CA GLY A 69 18.13 -9.68 -9.27
C GLY A 69 17.09 -10.42 -10.11
N VAL A 70 16.02 -9.72 -10.50
CA VAL A 70 14.93 -10.28 -11.32
C VAL A 70 15.42 -10.64 -12.72
N ILE A 71 16.21 -9.79 -13.38
CA ILE A 71 16.79 -10.08 -14.71
C ILE A 71 17.64 -11.36 -14.67
N ARG A 72 18.50 -11.52 -13.65
CA ARG A 72 19.29 -12.75 -13.50
C ARG A 72 18.41 -13.99 -13.34
N ALA A 73 17.34 -13.86 -12.53
CA ALA A 73 16.42 -14.97 -12.32
C ALA A 73 15.67 -15.36 -13.60
N VAL A 74 15.19 -14.39 -14.38
CA VAL A 74 14.53 -14.63 -15.68
C VAL A 74 15.46 -15.37 -16.64
N ARG A 75 16.73 -14.95 -16.74
CA ARG A 75 17.73 -15.64 -17.59
C ARG A 75 17.95 -17.08 -17.14
N THR A 76 18.07 -17.32 -15.84
CA THR A 76 18.27 -18.66 -15.30
C THR A 76 17.04 -19.54 -15.54
N HIS A 77 15.85 -18.99 -15.33
CA HIS A 77 14.57 -19.67 -15.54
C HIS A 77 14.41 -20.14 -16.99
N HIS A 78 14.68 -19.27 -17.97
CA HIS A 78 14.65 -19.61 -19.39
C HIS A 78 15.67 -20.72 -19.74
N ALA A 79 16.87 -20.65 -19.17
CA ALA A 79 17.91 -21.66 -19.41
C ALA A 79 17.53 -23.06 -18.87
N GLN A 80 16.70 -23.12 -17.83
CA GLN A 80 16.23 -24.36 -17.21
C GLN A 80 15.00 -24.97 -17.89
N ARG A 81 14.44 -24.31 -18.92
CA ARG A 81 13.23 -24.73 -19.64
C ARG A 81 12.03 -25.02 -18.72
N LEU A 82 11.89 -24.22 -17.67
CA LEU A 82 10.75 -24.28 -16.75
C LEU A 82 9.49 -23.68 -17.39
N PRO A 83 8.28 -23.91 -16.83
CA PRO A 83 7.04 -23.32 -17.32
C PRO A 83 7.20 -21.81 -17.52
N PRO A 84 6.72 -21.25 -18.65
CA PRO A 84 7.06 -19.90 -19.05
C PRO A 84 6.55 -18.86 -18.04
N TRP A 85 7.42 -17.92 -17.68
CA TRP A 85 7.04 -16.68 -17.04
C TRP A 85 6.50 -15.70 -18.08
N PRO A 86 5.72 -14.68 -17.67
CA PRO A 86 5.34 -13.60 -18.57
C PRO A 86 6.56 -12.90 -19.15
N GLN A 87 6.44 -12.28 -20.33
CA GLN A 87 7.47 -11.36 -20.80
C GLN A 87 7.68 -10.27 -19.75
N LEU A 88 8.93 -10.07 -19.32
CA LEU A 88 9.29 -9.03 -18.36
C LEU A 88 9.90 -7.85 -19.06
N ASP A 89 9.26 -6.69 -18.96
CA ASP A 89 9.78 -5.41 -19.44
C ASP A 89 9.86 -4.41 -18.29
N PHE A 90 10.68 -3.38 -18.47
CA PHE A 90 10.79 -2.27 -17.53
C PHE A 90 10.16 -1.01 -18.11
N VAL A 91 9.56 -0.21 -17.23
CA VAL A 91 9.09 1.13 -17.59
C VAL A 91 10.28 1.97 -18.04
N ASP A 92 10.17 2.60 -19.21
CA ASP A 92 11.15 3.59 -19.66
C ASP A 92 10.89 4.93 -18.96
N MET A 93 11.71 5.23 -17.95
CA MET A 93 11.57 6.43 -17.11
C MET A 93 12.92 6.82 -16.48
N PRO A 94 13.15 8.11 -16.22
CA PRO A 94 14.25 8.55 -15.38
C PRO A 94 14.05 8.05 -13.94
N LEU A 95 15.13 7.78 -13.23
CA LEU A 95 15.12 7.45 -11.80
C LEU A 95 15.59 8.67 -10.99
N GLU A 96 14.75 9.08 -10.04
CA GLU A 96 15.02 10.20 -9.13
C GLU A 96 15.34 9.72 -7.69
N ASP A 97 15.33 8.38 -7.48
CA ASP A 97 15.52 7.72 -6.17
C ASP A 97 14.54 8.21 -5.09
N GLY A 98 13.31 8.53 -5.50
CA GLY A 98 12.27 9.12 -4.68
C GLY A 98 10.91 8.46 -4.78
N ALA A 99 9.95 8.97 -3.99
CA ALA A 99 8.55 8.53 -4.06
C ALA A 99 7.92 8.80 -5.44
N ALA A 100 8.41 9.81 -6.16
CA ALA A 100 7.98 10.17 -7.51
C ALA A 100 8.16 9.03 -8.51
N ASP A 101 9.20 8.20 -8.35
CA ASP A 101 9.44 7.05 -9.23
C ASP A 101 8.28 6.06 -9.20
N SER A 102 7.73 5.76 -8.01
CA SER A 102 6.57 4.87 -7.86
C SER A 102 5.33 5.44 -8.56
N ALA A 103 5.09 6.75 -8.46
CA ALA A 103 3.98 7.41 -9.13
C ALA A 103 4.14 7.41 -10.66
N THR A 104 5.35 7.71 -11.15
CA THR A 104 5.66 7.75 -12.58
C THR A 104 5.53 6.36 -13.21
N ALA A 105 6.10 5.34 -12.56
CA ALA A 105 5.97 3.96 -13.00
C ALA A 105 4.51 3.52 -13.05
N ALA A 106 3.72 3.80 -12.00
CA ALA A 106 2.31 3.43 -11.96
C ALA A 106 1.50 4.06 -13.10
N ARG A 107 1.71 5.37 -13.38
CA ARG A 107 1.06 6.05 -14.52
C ARG A 107 1.43 5.42 -15.86
N ALA A 108 2.71 5.11 -16.07
CA ALA A 108 3.18 4.47 -17.30
C ALA A 108 2.56 3.06 -17.46
N MET A 109 2.46 2.28 -16.38
CA MET A 109 1.80 0.98 -16.38
C MET A 109 0.31 1.09 -16.73
N ALA A 110 -0.39 2.10 -16.19
CA ALA A 110 -1.80 2.35 -16.51
C ALA A 110 -1.97 2.72 -17.99
N VAL A 111 -1.12 3.58 -18.54
CA VAL A 111 -1.10 3.94 -19.98
C VAL A 111 -0.81 2.72 -20.86
N ALA A 112 0.08 1.83 -20.41
CA ALA A 112 0.39 0.57 -21.10
C ALA A 112 -0.71 -0.50 -21.01
N GLY A 113 -1.85 -0.20 -20.36
CA GLY A 113 -2.99 -1.09 -20.25
C GLY A 113 -2.88 -2.17 -19.18
N ALA A 114 -2.07 -1.94 -18.14
CA ALA A 114 -2.02 -2.84 -17.00
C ALA A 114 -3.41 -3.01 -16.38
N ARG A 115 -3.82 -4.26 -16.12
CA ARG A 115 -5.14 -4.58 -15.54
C ARG A 115 -5.16 -4.45 -14.02
N LEU A 116 -4.00 -4.58 -13.39
CA LEU A 116 -3.75 -4.29 -11.98
C LEU A 116 -2.27 -3.99 -11.79
N ILE A 117 -1.93 -3.38 -10.65
CA ILE A 117 -0.54 -3.14 -10.24
C ILE A 117 -0.29 -3.86 -8.91
N VAL A 118 0.72 -4.73 -8.87
CA VAL A 118 1.24 -5.29 -7.63
C VAL A 118 2.22 -4.30 -7.02
N VAL A 119 1.99 -3.90 -5.77
CA VAL A 119 2.81 -2.92 -5.07
C VAL A 119 3.53 -3.59 -3.90
N LEU A 120 4.86 -3.61 -3.97
CA LEU A 120 5.75 -4.05 -2.88
C LEU A 120 6.27 -2.82 -2.16
N GLY A 121 5.70 -2.50 -1.01
CA GLY A 121 6.02 -1.27 -0.30
C GLY A 121 5.45 -1.19 1.11
N GLY A 122 5.60 -0.03 1.73
CA GLY A 122 4.90 0.37 2.95
C GLY A 122 3.65 1.21 2.63
N ASP A 123 2.99 1.71 3.68
CA ASP A 123 1.78 2.54 3.57
C ASP A 123 1.99 3.73 2.65
N GLY A 124 3.10 4.48 2.82
CA GLY A 124 3.44 5.62 1.98
C GLY A 124 3.61 5.26 0.49
N THR A 125 4.19 4.10 0.16
CA THR A 125 4.30 3.65 -1.24
C THR A 125 2.93 3.38 -1.84
N HIS A 126 2.05 2.69 -1.10
CA HIS A 126 0.68 2.40 -1.54
C HIS A 126 -0.13 3.67 -1.72
N ARG A 127 0.03 4.65 -0.82
CA ARG A 127 -0.59 5.98 -0.92
C ARG A 127 -0.19 6.70 -2.21
N VAL A 128 1.12 6.76 -2.49
CA VAL A 128 1.65 7.42 -3.68
C VAL A 128 1.15 6.76 -4.97
N VAL A 129 1.13 5.43 -5.03
CA VAL A 129 0.61 4.69 -6.19
C VAL A 129 -0.90 4.91 -6.33
N ALA A 130 -1.67 4.79 -5.25
CA ALA A 130 -3.11 5.00 -5.27
C ALA A 130 -3.51 6.40 -5.75
N ALA A 131 -2.78 7.43 -5.29
CA ALA A 131 -3.00 8.82 -5.72
C ALA A 131 -2.62 9.04 -7.20
N ALA A 132 -1.59 8.34 -7.70
CA ALA A 132 -1.12 8.49 -9.07
C ALA A 132 -2.04 7.86 -10.12
N VAL A 133 -2.76 6.80 -9.77
CA VAL A 133 -3.63 6.02 -10.68
C VAL A 133 -4.98 5.71 -10.04
N PRO A 134 -5.84 6.74 -9.81
CA PRO A 134 -7.16 6.53 -9.23
C PRO A 134 -7.97 5.50 -10.03
N GLY A 135 -8.57 4.54 -9.34
CA GLY A 135 -9.38 3.48 -9.96
C GLY A 135 -8.60 2.26 -10.45
N MET A 136 -7.28 2.30 -10.54
CA MET A 136 -6.46 1.13 -10.87
C MET A 136 -6.50 0.12 -9.70
N PRO A 137 -6.84 -1.16 -9.95
CA PRO A 137 -6.74 -2.19 -8.93
C PRO A 137 -5.30 -2.40 -8.44
N LEU A 138 -5.11 -2.47 -7.13
CA LEU A 138 -3.81 -2.71 -6.50
C LEU A 138 -3.79 -4.07 -5.79
N ALA A 139 -2.78 -4.87 -6.03
CA ALA A 139 -2.45 -6.02 -5.18
C ALA A 139 -1.36 -5.59 -4.20
N THR A 140 -1.66 -5.60 -2.90
CA THR A 140 -0.81 -5.01 -1.87
C THR A 140 0.07 -6.06 -1.21
N LEU A 141 1.40 -5.81 -1.17
CA LEU A 141 2.37 -6.64 -0.49
C LEU A 141 3.24 -5.77 0.44
N SER A 142 3.17 -6.08 1.73
CA SER A 142 3.93 -5.38 2.76
C SER A 142 5.42 -5.71 2.65
N THR A 143 6.25 -4.69 2.48
CA THR A 143 7.72 -4.76 2.55
C THR A 143 8.31 -3.61 3.37
N GLY A 144 7.47 -2.88 4.09
CA GLY A 144 7.88 -1.82 5.01
C GLY A 144 8.09 -2.33 6.43
N THR A 145 8.38 -1.40 7.35
CA THR A 145 8.73 -1.71 8.74
C THR A 145 7.55 -1.67 9.71
N ASN A 146 6.53 -0.90 9.37
CA ASN A 146 5.40 -0.60 10.26
C ASN A 146 4.17 -0.31 9.40
N ASN A 147 3.64 -1.35 8.76
CA ASN A 147 2.59 -1.21 7.77
C ASN A 147 1.24 -1.65 8.34
N VAL A 148 0.22 -0.90 7.98
CA VAL A 148 -1.17 -1.14 8.35
C VAL A 148 -2.04 -1.39 7.11
N PHE A 149 -1.78 -0.67 6.02
CA PHE A 149 -2.58 -0.79 4.80
C PHE A 149 -2.30 -2.07 4.00
N PRO A 150 -1.04 -2.39 3.60
CA PRO A 150 -0.76 -3.60 2.85
C PRO A 150 -0.70 -4.85 3.73
N ASP A 151 -1.19 -5.96 3.18
CA ASP A 151 -1.12 -7.24 3.87
C ASP A 151 0.32 -7.80 3.87
N LEU A 152 0.72 -8.39 4.99
CA LEU A 152 1.88 -9.27 5.05
C LEU A 152 1.45 -10.65 4.54
N ARG A 153 1.69 -10.92 3.27
CA ARG A 153 1.21 -12.13 2.58
C ARG A 153 2.30 -12.75 1.71
N GLU A 154 2.19 -14.05 1.48
CA GLU A 154 3.09 -14.77 0.58
C GLU A 154 2.82 -14.37 -0.88
N ALA A 155 3.92 -14.11 -1.63
CA ALA A 155 3.84 -13.53 -2.97
C ALA A 155 3.25 -14.50 -4.02
N THR A 156 3.51 -15.81 -3.93
CA THR A 156 2.95 -16.83 -4.84
C THR A 156 1.42 -16.80 -4.79
N VAL A 157 0.87 -16.77 -3.58
CA VAL A 157 -0.59 -16.75 -3.36
C VAL A 157 -1.21 -15.47 -3.90
N THR A 158 -0.53 -14.33 -3.71
CA THR A 158 -0.93 -13.05 -4.30
C THR A 158 -0.85 -13.09 -5.83
N GLY A 159 0.20 -13.71 -6.39
CA GLY A 159 0.36 -13.89 -7.83
C GLY A 159 -0.76 -14.72 -8.47
N ILE A 160 -1.22 -15.80 -7.79
CA ILE A 160 -2.38 -16.57 -8.25
C ILE A 160 -3.63 -15.68 -8.31
N ALA A 161 -3.95 -14.97 -7.23
CA ALA A 161 -5.14 -14.11 -7.20
C ALA A 161 -5.06 -12.97 -8.22
N ALA A 162 -3.88 -12.35 -8.38
CA ALA A 162 -3.63 -11.31 -9.37
C ALA A 162 -3.80 -11.83 -10.81
N GLY A 163 -3.29 -13.02 -11.10
CA GLY A 163 -3.47 -13.66 -12.41
C GLY A 163 -4.93 -14.02 -12.71
N LEU A 164 -5.68 -14.51 -11.72
CA LEU A 164 -7.11 -14.81 -11.86
C LEU A 164 -7.92 -13.55 -12.19
N LEU A 165 -7.65 -12.43 -11.52
CA LEU A 165 -8.28 -11.14 -11.82
C LEU A 165 -7.85 -10.64 -13.20
N ALA A 166 -6.54 -10.59 -13.48
CA ALA A 166 -6.00 -10.05 -14.72
C ALA A 166 -6.51 -10.80 -15.97
N THR A 167 -6.68 -12.12 -15.86
CA THR A 167 -7.19 -12.95 -16.96
C THR A 167 -8.72 -13.01 -17.03
N GLY A 168 -9.43 -12.36 -16.10
CA GLY A 168 -10.88 -12.35 -16.04
C GLY A 168 -11.52 -13.68 -15.61
N ARG A 169 -10.73 -14.60 -15.01
CA ARG A 169 -11.25 -15.86 -14.48
C ARG A 169 -12.06 -15.67 -13.19
N VAL A 170 -11.76 -14.61 -12.46
CA VAL A 170 -12.60 -14.07 -11.38
C VAL A 170 -12.91 -12.63 -11.72
N SER A 171 -14.18 -12.24 -11.63
CA SER A 171 -14.60 -10.90 -12.00
C SER A 171 -14.18 -9.86 -10.96
N PRO A 172 -13.99 -8.58 -11.35
CA PRO A 172 -13.60 -7.51 -10.45
C PRO A 172 -14.52 -7.35 -9.24
N GLU A 173 -15.83 -7.55 -9.40
CA GLU A 173 -16.83 -7.40 -8.33
C GLU A 173 -16.64 -8.41 -7.19
N LEU A 174 -16.03 -9.56 -7.49
CA LEU A 174 -15.77 -10.63 -6.53
C LEU A 174 -14.32 -10.65 -6.03
N ALA A 175 -13.42 -10.03 -6.79
CA ALA A 175 -11.99 -10.03 -6.51
C ALA A 175 -11.51 -8.74 -5.82
N LEU A 176 -12.25 -7.64 -5.94
CA LEU A 176 -11.81 -6.33 -5.48
C LEU A 176 -12.62 -5.85 -4.28
N ARG A 177 -11.92 -5.17 -3.37
CA ARG A 177 -12.50 -4.44 -2.25
C ARG A 177 -12.22 -2.95 -2.40
N ARG A 178 -13.25 -2.11 -2.23
CA ARG A 178 -13.08 -0.66 -2.13
C ARG A 178 -12.62 -0.29 -0.73
N ASN A 179 -11.55 0.46 -0.60
CA ASN A 179 -11.06 0.90 0.70
C ASN A 179 -11.59 2.31 1.03
N LYS A 180 -11.54 2.63 2.31
CA LYS A 180 -11.68 3.99 2.82
C LYS A 180 -10.37 4.74 2.64
N CYS A 181 -10.43 6.07 2.67
CA CYS A 181 -9.26 6.94 2.72
C CYS A 181 -9.59 8.24 3.46
N LEU A 182 -8.57 9.01 3.76
CA LEU A 182 -8.69 10.34 4.35
C LEU A 182 -8.20 11.37 3.33
N HIS A 183 -9.06 12.33 3.00
CA HIS A 183 -8.67 13.51 2.24
C HIS A 183 -8.24 14.59 3.22
N VAL A 184 -7.09 15.20 2.97
CA VAL A 184 -6.52 16.29 3.77
C VAL A 184 -6.44 17.52 2.90
N GLN A 185 -6.96 18.63 3.38
CA GLN A 185 -6.84 19.92 2.73
C GLN A 185 -6.17 20.92 3.66
N VAL A 186 -5.11 21.57 3.19
CA VAL A 186 -4.41 22.68 3.86
C VAL A 186 -4.23 23.79 2.86
N GLY A 187 -4.97 24.89 3.02
CA GLY A 187 -5.06 25.91 1.99
C GLY A 187 -5.51 25.33 0.65
N ASP A 188 -4.72 25.51 -0.40
CA ASP A 188 -4.97 24.96 -1.74
C ASP A 188 -4.39 23.54 -1.94
N ARG A 189 -3.60 23.04 -1.00
CA ARG A 189 -3.00 21.69 -1.06
C ARG A 189 -4.02 20.64 -0.70
N ARG A 190 -4.08 19.59 -1.52
CA ARG A 190 -4.92 18.41 -1.28
C ARG A 190 -4.07 17.17 -1.31
N GLU A 191 -4.19 16.35 -0.27
CA GLU A 191 -3.45 15.12 -0.10
C GLU A 191 -4.38 13.97 0.29
N LEU A 192 -3.88 12.76 0.14
CA LEU A 192 -4.56 11.52 0.47
C LEU A 192 -3.76 10.78 1.55
N ALA A 193 -4.45 10.19 2.54
CA ALA A 193 -3.90 9.16 3.40
C ALA A 193 -4.77 7.90 3.36
N LEU A 194 -4.15 6.73 3.47
CA LEU A 194 -4.85 5.44 3.40
C LEU A 194 -5.20 4.89 4.78
N VAL A 195 -4.41 5.23 5.79
CA VAL A 195 -4.54 4.74 7.17
C VAL A 195 -4.81 5.87 8.13
N ASP A 196 -3.85 6.81 8.26
CA ASP A 196 -3.90 7.84 9.28
C ASP A 196 -3.38 9.21 8.82
N VAL A 197 -3.93 10.23 9.45
CA VAL A 197 -3.48 11.62 9.42
C VAL A 197 -3.13 12.01 10.84
N CYS A 198 -1.84 12.18 11.12
CA CYS A 198 -1.33 12.53 12.44
C CYS A 198 -0.84 13.97 12.46
N VAL A 199 -1.38 14.77 13.38
CA VAL A 199 -0.98 16.16 13.59
C VAL A 199 -0.04 16.23 14.77
N THR A 200 1.09 16.94 14.59
CA THR A 200 2.10 17.12 15.64
C THR A 200 2.44 18.59 15.85
N ARG A 201 2.90 18.93 17.07
CA ARG A 201 3.41 20.29 17.39
C ARG A 201 4.79 20.57 16.82
N MET A 202 5.46 19.59 16.25
CA MET A 202 6.82 19.76 15.71
C MET A 202 6.77 20.42 14.33
N ALA A 203 7.27 21.66 14.24
CA ALA A 203 7.27 22.44 13.00
C ALA A 203 8.31 21.98 11.97
N HIS A 204 9.39 21.34 12.39
CA HIS A 204 10.48 20.94 11.48
C HIS A 204 10.60 19.43 11.35
N VAL A 205 10.76 19.00 10.12
CA VAL A 205 10.84 17.60 9.71
C VAL A 205 12.32 17.19 9.63
N GLY A 206 12.96 16.91 10.77
CA GLY A 206 14.30 16.32 10.77
C GLY A 206 14.29 14.85 10.32
N ALA A 207 13.30 14.09 10.77
CA ALA A 207 13.00 12.74 10.27
C ALA A 207 11.54 12.70 9.80
N ARG A 208 11.26 12.14 8.62
CA ARG A 208 9.90 12.09 8.07
C ARG A 208 8.96 11.27 8.96
N ALA A 209 9.43 10.15 9.50
CA ALA A 209 8.59 9.28 10.33
C ALA A 209 8.26 9.91 11.69
N VAL A 210 7.00 9.78 12.11
CA VAL A 210 6.58 10.08 13.50
C VAL A 210 6.91 8.87 14.36
N TRP A 211 7.77 9.07 15.37
CA TRP A 211 8.25 8.00 16.26
C TRP A 211 8.12 8.32 17.75
N SER A 212 7.68 9.55 18.11
CA SER A 212 7.44 9.96 19.50
C SER A 212 5.97 10.33 19.69
N GLY A 213 5.33 9.66 20.62
CA GLY A 213 3.92 9.92 20.97
C GLY A 213 3.69 11.28 21.62
N GLU A 214 4.69 11.85 22.30
CA GLU A 214 4.56 13.11 23.07
C GLU A 214 4.27 14.35 22.20
N ALA A 215 4.65 14.30 20.94
CA ALA A 215 4.43 15.39 20.00
C ALA A 215 3.05 15.35 19.33
N ILE A 216 2.31 14.25 19.43
CA ILE A 216 1.02 14.06 18.78
C ILE A 216 -0.04 14.89 19.48
N THR A 217 -0.78 15.68 18.71
CA THR A 217 -1.92 16.47 19.18
C THR A 217 -3.26 15.90 18.72
N GLU A 218 -3.32 15.47 17.48
CA GLU A 218 -4.54 14.95 16.88
C GLU A 218 -4.21 13.79 15.94
N LEU A 219 -5.12 12.84 15.88
CA LEU A 219 -5.03 11.68 14.98
C LEU A 219 -6.40 11.44 14.36
N PHE A 220 -6.44 11.27 13.05
CA PHE A 220 -7.62 10.87 12.29
C PHE A 220 -7.28 9.58 11.56
N VAL A 221 -8.14 8.58 11.62
CA VAL A 221 -7.86 7.26 11.04
C VAL A 221 -9.03 6.79 10.17
N ALA A 222 -8.70 6.22 9.02
CA ALA A 222 -9.69 5.58 8.17
C ALA A 222 -10.19 4.26 8.81
N PHE A 223 -9.30 3.56 9.49
CA PHE A 223 -9.60 2.35 10.28
C PHE A 223 -8.57 2.19 11.39
N ALA A 224 -8.96 1.51 12.47
CA ALA A 224 -8.17 1.31 13.69
C ALA A 224 -8.48 -0.07 14.27
N GLU A 225 -7.68 -1.06 13.88
CA GLU A 225 -7.82 -2.45 14.32
C GLU A 225 -6.93 -2.69 15.55
N PRO A 226 -7.43 -3.30 16.64
CA PRO A 226 -6.68 -3.45 17.89
C PRO A 226 -5.40 -4.31 17.78
N ASP A 227 -5.31 -5.16 16.77
CA ASP A 227 -4.15 -6.00 16.46
C ASP A 227 -3.17 -5.34 15.46
N ALA A 228 -3.48 -4.12 15.01
CA ALA A 228 -2.59 -3.35 14.15
C ALA A 228 -1.50 -2.65 14.96
N ILE A 229 -0.38 -2.38 14.28
CA ILE A 229 0.74 -1.59 14.80
C ILE A 229 0.77 -0.21 14.12
N GLY A 230 1.39 0.78 14.74
CA GLY A 230 1.52 2.11 14.16
C GLY A 230 0.65 3.15 14.84
N LEU A 231 0.55 4.34 14.25
CA LEU A 231 -0.18 5.44 14.88
C LEU A 231 -1.69 5.16 15.00
N SER A 232 -2.26 4.44 14.06
CA SER A 232 -3.68 4.02 14.11
C SER A 232 -4.01 3.18 15.33
N SER A 233 -3.03 2.48 15.93
CA SER A 233 -3.22 1.71 17.15
C SER A 233 -3.65 2.57 18.35
N ILE A 234 -3.29 3.87 18.37
CA ILE A 234 -3.73 4.80 19.41
C ILE A 234 -5.26 4.93 19.38
N ALA A 235 -5.82 5.12 18.19
CA ALA A 235 -7.27 5.17 18.01
C ALA A 235 -7.91 3.81 18.32
N ALA A 236 -7.28 2.71 17.93
CA ALA A 236 -7.79 1.36 18.17
C ALA A 236 -7.98 1.02 19.66
N MET A 237 -7.16 1.61 20.53
CA MET A 237 -7.27 1.39 22.00
C MET A 237 -8.42 2.17 22.66
N VAL A 238 -9.05 3.11 21.97
CA VAL A 238 -10.12 3.95 22.53
C VAL A 238 -11.41 3.92 21.70
N GLU A 239 -11.31 3.85 20.39
CA GLU A 239 -12.42 3.86 19.43
C GLU A 239 -12.11 2.94 18.24
N PRO A 240 -12.13 1.61 18.41
CA PRO A 240 -11.80 0.68 17.35
C PRO A 240 -12.79 0.77 16.18
N VAL A 241 -12.28 0.73 14.97
CA VAL A 241 -13.02 0.79 13.71
C VAL A 241 -12.45 -0.20 12.71
N GLY A 242 -13.24 -1.19 12.31
CA GLY A 242 -12.83 -2.17 11.31
C GLY A 242 -12.62 -1.55 9.92
N ARG A 243 -11.78 -2.20 9.14
CA ARG A 243 -11.49 -1.77 7.76
C ARG A 243 -12.74 -1.75 6.88
N ASP A 244 -13.67 -2.68 7.10
CA ASP A 244 -14.90 -2.83 6.33
C ASP A 244 -16.09 -2.05 6.91
N GLU A 245 -15.94 -1.44 8.10
CA GLU A 245 -16.97 -0.56 8.67
C GLU A 245 -16.96 0.80 7.95
N PRO A 246 -18.13 1.46 7.75
CA PRO A 246 -18.22 2.70 6.99
C PRO A 246 -17.61 3.92 7.69
N GLY A 247 -17.38 3.87 9.00
CA GLY A 247 -16.81 4.97 9.79
C GLY A 247 -15.29 4.99 9.83
N GLY A 248 -14.74 6.04 10.40
CA GLY A 248 -13.36 6.16 10.85
C GLY A 248 -13.32 6.57 12.32
N ALA A 249 -12.16 6.93 12.85
CA ALA A 249 -12.07 7.49 14.20
C ALA A 249 -11.14 8.70 14.25
N TYR A 250 -11.35 9.56 15.26
CA TYR A 250 -10.44 10.64 15.59
C TYR A 250 -10.07 10.58 17.08
N VAL A 251 -8.87 11.06 17.39
CA VAL A 251 -8.33 11.17 18.75
C VAL A 251 -7.71 12.54 18.92
N ARG A 252 -7.98 13.20 20.04
CA ARG A 252 -7.27 14.39 20.49
C ARG A 252 -6.44 14.04 21.71
N CYS A 253 -5.14 14.32 21.67
CA CYS A 253 -4.19 14.00 22.71
C CYS A 253 -3.97 15.20 23.64
N ALA A 254 -3.93 14.93 24.95
CA ALA A 254 -3.52 15.87 25.98
C ALA A 254 -2.84 15.12 27.13
N SER A 255 -1.83 15.74 27.76
CA SER A 255 -1.04 15.10 28.82
C SER A 255 -1.84 14.71 30.07
N ASP A 256 -2.92 15.44 30.34
CA ASP A 256 -3.88 15.22 31.46
C ASP A 256 -5.05 14.31 31.09
N GLY A 257 -5.10 13.81 29.84
CA GLY A 257 -6.13 12.91 29.35
C GLY A 257 -6.00 11.49 29.91
N ARG A 258 -7.00 10.64 29.56
CA ARG A 258 -6.99 9.20 29.86
C ARG A 258 -5.73 8.56 29.29
N GLN A 259 -4.94 7.91 30.16
CA GLN A 259 -3.71 7.23 29.72
C GLN A 259 -4.03 5.96 28.93
N VAL A 260 -3.44 5.84 27.73
CA VAL A 260 -3.65 4.74 26.80
C VAL A 260 -2.30 4.18 26.36
N TRP A 261 -2.18 2.86 26.40
CA TRP A 261 -0.98 2.16 25.92
C TRP A 261 -1.22 1.69 24.49
N ALA A 262 -0.36 2.11 23.56
CA ALA A 262 -0.49 1.79 22.14
C ALA A 262 0.84 1.31 21.54
N PRO A 263 0.84 0.23 20.71
CA PRO A 263 2.03 -0.28 20.00
C PRO A 263 2.30 0.59 18.76
N ILE A 264 2.99 1.72 18.92
CA ILE A 264 3.21 2.70 17.85
C ILE A 264 4.31 2.31 16.86
N ALA A 265 5.18 1.36 17.23
CA ALA A 265 6.19 0.79 16.31
C ALA A 265 6.65 -0.59 16.84
N PRO A 266 7.31 -1.43 16.02
CA PRO A 266 7.79 -2.75 16.43
C PRO A 266 8.67 -2.71 17.68
N GLY A 267 8.22 -3.36 18.74
CA GLY A 267 8.90 -3.37 20.05
C GLY A 267 8.80 -2.08 20.85
N LEU A 268 8.00 -1.11 20.41
CA LEU A 268 7.77 0.16 21.08
C LEU A 268 6.29 0.34 21.44
N VAL A 269 5.97 0.26 22.73
CA VAL A 269 4.66 0.60 23.27
C VAL A 269 4.77 1.95 23.97
N SER A 270 3.94 2.90 23.59
CA SER A 270 3.91 4.25 24.15
C SER A 270 2.65 4.46 24.99
N CYS A 271 2.81 5.20 26.09
CA CYS A 271 1.69 5.68 26.89
C CYS A 271 1.36 7.12 26.47
N LEU A 272 0.11 7.38 26.09
CA LEU A 272 -0.35 8.69 25.65
C LEU A 272 -1.61 9.09 26.40
N GLY A 273 -1.76 10.38 26.71
CA GLY A 273 -2.99 10.92 27.25
C GLY A 273 -3.98 11.23 26.11
N VAL A 274 -5.19 10.71 26.21
CA VAL A 274 -6.30 10.95 25.28
C VAL A 274 -7.36 11.80 25.98
N ALA A 275 -7.56 13.02 25.49
CA ALA A 275 -8.58 13.93 26.02
C ALA A 275 -9.96 13.67 25.40
N GLU A 276 -10.01 13.36 24.11
CA GLU A 276 -11.23 13.13 23.37
C GLU A 276 -10.99 12.06 22.28
N ALA A 277 -11.97 11.22 22.06
CA ALA A 277 -12.01 10.29 20.94
C ALA A 277 -13.44 10.13 20.45
N GLY A 278 -13.61 9.81 19.17
CA GLY A 278 -14.93 9.58 18.61
C GLY A 278 -14.90 9.06 17.18
N ARG A 279 -16.08 8.70 16.68
CA ARG A 279 -16.29 8.20 15.32
C ARG A 279 -16.27 9.34 14.29
N MET A 280 -15.61 9.10 13.17
CA MET A 280 -15.71 9.95 11.98
C MET A 280 -16.81 9.42 11.05
N GLN A 281 -17.65 10.34 10.59
CA GLN A 281 -18.67 10.04 9.57
C GLN A 281 -18.10 10.32 8.17
N PRO A 282 -18.36 9.46 7.18
CA PRO A 282 -17.98 9.73 5.80
C PRO A 282 -18.56 11.04 5.27
N GLY A 283 -17.76 11.82 4.55
CA GLY A 283 -18.16 13.08 3.93
C GLY A 283 -18.20 14.29 4.87
N VAL A 284 -18.00 14.11 6.17
CA VAL A 284 -17.97 15.21 7.15
C VAL A 284 -16.56 15.78 7.26
N ASP A 285 -16.47 17.11 7.34
CA ASP A 285 -15.22 17.83 7.55
C ASP A 285 -14.87 17.92 9.03
N TYR A 286 -13.69 17.45 9.38
CA TYR A 286 -13.10 17.54 10.71
C TYR A 286 -11.98 18.57 10.68
N LEU A 287 -12.17 19.67 11.41
CA LEU A 287 -11.18 20.73 11.52
C LEU A 287 -10.04 20.32 12.43
N VAL A 288 -8.80 20.51 11.95
CA VAL A 288 -7.59 20.38 12.76
C VAL A 288 -7.51 21.57 13.71
N ALA A 289 -7.44 21.30 15.02
CA ALA A 289 -7.39 22.34 16.04
C ALA A 289 -5.98 22.94 16.20
N THR A 290 -4.94 22.15 15.89
CA THR A 290 -3.53 22.56 15.94
C THR A 290 -3.25 23.61 14.87
N ARG A 291 -2.75 24.78 15.28
CA ARG A 291 -2.52 25.93 14.36
C ARG A 291 -1.12 25.97 13.77
N ARG A 292 -0.15 25.35 14.41
CA ARG A 292 1.25 25.31 13.97
C ARG A 292 1.87 23.97 14.31
N GLY A 293 2.58 23.37 13.32
CA GLY A 293 3.19 22.08 13.48
C GLY A 293 3.44 21.36 12.17
N SER A 294 3.21 20.07 12.13
CA SER A 294 3.25 19.29 10.90
C SER A 294 2.16 18.23 10.87
N ILE A 295 1.72 17.91 9.66
CA ILE A 295 0.79 16.84 9.39
C ILE A 295 1.57 15.69 8.75
N ALA A 296 1.45 14.52 9.33
CA ALA A 296 1.96 13.27 8.78
C ALA A 296 0.82 12.47 8.16
N LEU A 297 1.10 11.89 7.00
CA LEU A 297 0.20 11.03 6.24
C LEU A 297 0.78 9.62 6.23
N ASP A 298 0.01 8.64 6.72
CA ASP A 298 0.45 7.24 6.85
C ASP A 298 1.80 7.11 7.57
N GLY A 299 1.96 7.87 8.66
CA GLY A 299 3.14 7.89 9.51
C GLY A 299 4.35 8.68 8.99
N GLU A 300 4.26 9.34 7.82
CA GLU A 300 5.32 10.19 7.26
C GLU A 300 4.92 11.66 7.24
N ARG A 301 5.75 12.56 7.79
CA ARG A 301 5.49 14.01 7.78
C ARG A 301 5.66 14.56 6.37
N GLU A 302 4.59 15.15 5.85
CA GLU A 302 4.52 15.62 4.45
C GLU A 302 4.17 17.11 4.37
N ILE A 303 3.43 17.65 5.36
CA ILE A 303 2.89 18.98 5.29
C ILE A 303 3.33 19.78 6.54
N GLU A 304 3.93 20.94 6.34
CA GLU A 304 4.12 21.93 7.41
C GLU A 304 2.84 22.73 7.55
N LEU A 305 2.37 22.88 8.78
CA LEU A 305 1.19 23.67 9.13
C LEU A 305 1.67 25.02 9.69
N LEU A 306 1.42 26.10 8.94
CA LEU A 306 1.81 27.45 9.30
C LEU A 306 0.70 28.17 10.06
N ASP A 307 1.07 29.19 10.86
CA ASP A 307 0.09 30.00 11.57
C ASP A 307 -0.90 30.66 10.60
N GLY A 308 -2.19 30.46 10.86
CA GLY A 308 -3.27 31.01 10.04
C GLY A 308 -3.74 30.08 8.90
N GLU A 309 -3.03 29.00 8.63
CA GLU A 309 -3.51 27.95 7.71
C GLU A 309 -4.47 27.02 8.44
N GLY A 310 -5.71 26.93 7.94
CA GLY A 310 -6.66 25.92 8.39
C GLY A 310 -6.40 24.58 7.70
N ALA A 311 -6.48 23.50 8.46
CA ALA A 311 -6.44 22.16 7.90
C ALA A 311 -7.76 21.42 8.15
N VAL A 312 -8.20 20.65 7.17
CA VAL A 312 -9.43 19.85 7.22
C VAL A 312 -9.11 18.43 6.85
N VAL A 313 -9.64 17.47 7.61
CA VAL A 313 -9.58 16.04 7.33
C VAL A 313 -10.98 15.52 7.08
N ARG A 314 -11.19 14.79 6.00
CA ARG A 314 -12.48 14.19 5.63
C ARG A 314 -12.30 12.69 5.37
N LEU A 315 -13.08 11.86 6.03
CA LEU A 315 -13.18 10.45 5.70
C LEU A 315 -14.00 10.28 4.41
N ALA A 316 -13.48 9.48 3.49
CA ALA A 316 -14.14 9.16 2.23
C ALA A 316 -14.17 7.63 1.98
N LEU A 317 -15.17 7.17 1.22
CA LEU A 317 -15.36 5.77 0.85
C LEU A 317 -14.86 5.47 -0.57
N ASP A 318 -14.13 6.41 -1.16
CA ASP A 318 -13.64 6.38 -2.53
C ASP A 318 -12.13 6.09 -2.64
N GLY A 319 -11.53 5.51 -1.62
CA GLY A 319 -10.13 5.08 -1.59
C GLY A 319 -9.82 4.03 -2.67
N PRO A 320 -8.62 3.48 -2.72
CA PRO A 320 -8.21 2.58 -3.81
C PRO A 320 -8.96 1.25 -3.80
N TRP A 321 -9.12 0.67 -4.99
CA TRP A 321 -9.50 -0.72 -5.14
C TRP A 321 -8.32 -1.61 -4.82
N THR A 322 -8.47 -2.58 -3.93
CA THR A 322 -7.44 -3.58 -3.63
C THR A 322 -7.94 -4.99 -3.91
N LEU A 323 -7.03 -5.84 -4.38
CA LEU A 323 -7.27 -7.25 -4.58
C LEU A 323 -7.51 -7.94 -3.23
N ASP A 324 -8.71 -8.45 -3.01
CA ASP A 324 -8.99 -9.36 -1.92
C ASP A 324 -8.54 -10.78 -2.32
N VAL A 325 -7.32 -11.12 -1.94
CA VAL A 325 -6.71 -12.41 -2.29
C VAL A 325 -7.53 -13.57 -1.75
N GLY A 326 -8.05 -13.45 -0.52
CA GLY A 326 -8.85 -14.50 0.11
C GLY A 326 -10.19 -14.74 -0.61
N ALA A 327 -10.91 -13.66 -0.92
CA ALA A 327 -12.18 -13.75 -1.65
C ALA A 327 -11.97 -14.29 -3.07
N THR A 328 -10.94 -13.78 -3.77
CA THR A 328 -10.59 -14.24 -5.13
C THR A 328 -10.30 -15.73 -5.19
N LEU A 329 -9.50 -16.25 -4.25
CA LEU A 329 -9.16 -17.67 -4.23
C LEU A 329 -10.33 -18.55 -3.85
N ARG A 330 -11.15 -18.15 -2.87
CA ARG A 330 -12.38 -18.89 -2.51
C ARG A 330 -13.31 -19.00 -3.73
N GLU A 331 -13.48 -17.91 -4.46
CA GLU A 331 -14.31 -17.90 -5.66
C GLU A 331 -13.71 -18.77 -6.78
N ALA A 332 -12.40 -18.73 -6.98
CA ALA A 332 -11.73 -19.57 -7.95
C ALA A 332 -11.89 -21.07 -7.65
N VAL A 333 -11.77 -21.46 -6.38
CA VAL A 333 -12.01 -22.85 -5.95
C VAL A 333 -13.46 -23.24 -6.20
N ARG A 334 -14.42 -22.39 -5.83
CA ARG A 334 -15.86 -22.64 -6.04
C ARG A 334 -16.21 -22.87 -7.52
N ARG A 335 -15.53 -22.17 -8.43
CA ARG A 335 -15.73 -22.28 -9.89
C ARG A 335 -14.88 -23.36 -10.55
N GLY A 336 -13.99 -24.02 -9.86
CA GLY A 336 -13.00 -24.92 -10.45
C GLY A 336 -11.98 -24.24 -11.37
N ALA A 337 -11.79 -22.91 -11.22
CA ALA A 337 -10.91 -22.12 -12.09
C ALA A 337 -9.41 -22.39 -11.91
N LEU A 338 -9.05 -23.23 -10.94
CA LEU A 338 -7.68 -23.71 -10.67
C LEU A 338 -7.53 -25.22 -10.99
N GLY A 339 -8.52 -25.86 -11.62
CA GLY A 339 -8.43 -27.27 -12.08
C GLY A 339 -7.40 -27.46 -13.18
N GLY A 340 -6.96 -28.71 -13.41
CA GLY A 340 -5.87 -29.05 -14.32
C GLY A 340 -6.02 -28.52 -15.77
N ASP A 341 -7.24 -28.40 -16.27
CA ASP A 341 -7.53 -27.84 -17.61
C ASP A 341 -7.50 -26.30 -17.63
N ALA A 342 -7.45 -25.65 -16.47
CA ALA A 342 -7.44 -24.20 -16.33
C ALA A 342 -6.03 -23.59 -16.30
N VAL A 343 -5.01 -24.42 -16.05
CA VAL A 343 -3.60 -24.00 -15.98
C VAL A 343 -2.94 -24.33 -17.33
N ARG A 344 -2.21 -23.38 -17.91
CA ARG A 344 -1.49 -23.59 -19.17
C ARG A 344 -0.45 -24.72 -18.98
N PRO A 345 -0.52 -25.84 -19.74
CA PRO A 345 0.50 -26.87 -19.64
C PRO A 345 1.85 -26.31 -20.12
N PRO A 346 2.98 -26.85 -19.66
CA PRO A 346 4.28 -26.51 -20.21
C PRO A 346 4.27 -26.80 -21.72
N ASP A 347 4.81 -25.89 -22.53
CA ASP A 347 5.03 -26.16 -23.95
C ASP A 347 5.99 -27.35 -24.08
N PRO A 348 5.77 -28.30 -25.06
CA PRO A 348 6.53 -29.52 -25.22
C PRO A 348 8.02 -29.30 -25.54
#